data_17485010e469084c6b13751ce1c5b908
#
_entry.id   17485010e469084c6b13751ce1c5b908
#
_cell.length_a   1.000
_cell.length_b   1.000
_cell.length_c   1.000
_cell.angle_alpha   90.00
_cell.angle_beta   90.00
_cell.angle_gamma   90.00
#
_symmetry.space_group_name_H-M   'P 1'
#
loop_
_entity.id
_entity.type
_entity.pdbx_description
1 polymer ?
#
loop_
_entity_poly.entity_id
_entity_poly.type
_entity_poly.pdbx_seq_one_letter_code
_entity_poly.pdbx_strand_id
1 'polypeptide(L)'
;MSSCSHGHHDTLHGVHDHHNVEARLAEAESLCIASGARLTPLRKQVLELILKASSPMGAYDLLAKMKSNTDRPAAPPTVYRTLEFLLEKGLIHRLTSINAYIPCCHPREGHQAAFLICTRCHIIKEASAQGLMQQLEQLAASDHFNAHHSIIEISGLCQQCNTTA
;
A
#
# COMPACT_ATOMS: atom_id res chain seq x y z
N MET A 1 18.79 8.28 -3.67
CA MET A 1 18.00 8.64 -2.47
C MET A 1 16.69 9.24 -2.96
N SER A 2 15.71 8.40 -3.24
CA SER A 2 14.39 8.85 -3.70
C SER A 2 13.38 8.53 -2.61
N SER A 3 13.06 9.53 -1.78
CA SER A 3 11.92 9.44 -0.88
C SER A 3 10.66 9.73 -1.69
N CYS A 4 9.67 8.86 -1.66
CA CYS A 4 8.32 9.19 -2.08
C CYS A 4 7.76 10.25 -1.13
N SER A 5 8.12 11.51 -1.37
CA SER A 5 7.39 12.65 -0.83
C SER A 5 6.09 12.72 -1.61
N HIS A 6 4.97 12.32 -1.04
CA HIS A 6 3.67 12.79 -1.50
C HIS A 6 3.69 14.30 -1.30
N GLY A 7 3.80 15.02 -2.43
CA GLY A 7 4.20 16.39 -2.61
C GLY A 7 3.76 17.38 -1.54
N HIS A 8 4.71 18.18 -1.10
CA HIS A 8 4.42 19.50 -0.62
C HIS A 8 3.85 20.33 -1.79
N HIS A 9 2.54 20.49 -1.80
CA HIS A 9 1.90 21.69 -2.30
C HIS A 9 0.87 22.09 -1.26
N ASP A 10 1.06 23.32 -0.75
CA ASP A 10 0.11 24.04 0.06
C ASP A 10 -1.28 23.95 -0.55
N THR A 11 -2.20 23.63 0.30
CA THR A 11 -3.66 23.72 0.36
C THR A 11 -4.33 22.37 0.55
N LEU A 12 -4.83 22.17 1.76
CA LEU A 12 -6.05 21.45 2.15
C LEU A 12 -6.51 20.33 1.19
N HIS A 13 -6.41 19.10 1.69
CA HIS A 13 -6.83 17.82 1.11
C HIS A 13 -5.79 17.16 0.20
N GLY A 14 -5.31 15.99 0.67
CA GLY A 14 -4.44 15.11 -0.12
C GLY A 14 -5.10 14.72 -1.44
N VAL A 15 -4.82 15.48 -2.48
CA VAL A 15 -5.15 15.13 -3.85
C VAL A 15 -4.12 14.09 -4.27
N HIS A 16 -4.48 12.82 -4.12
CA HIS A 16 -3.83 11.79 -4.91
C HIS A 16 -4.04 12.17 -6.37
N ASP A 17 -2.94 12.28 -7.10
CA ASP A 17 -2.91 12.67 -8.50
C ASP A 17 -3.73 11.66 -9.33
N HIS A 18 -5.01 11.94 -9.52
CA HIS A 18 -5.95 11.09 -10.26
C HIS A 18 -5.52 10.90 -11.72
N HIS A 19 -4.59 11.74 -12.22
CA HIS A 19 -4.04 11.63 -13.56
C HIS A 19 -3.11 10.43 -13.76
N ASN A 20 -2.71 9.73 -12.70
CA ASN A 20 -1.77 8.62 -12.77
C ASN A 20 -2.37 7.23 -12.56
N VAL A 21 -3.67 7.09 -12.26
CA VAL A 21 -4.30 5.79 -11.97
C VAL A 21 -4.23 4.85 -13.18
N GLU A 22 -4.51 5.35 -14.38
CA GLU A 22 -4.47 4.55 -15.60
C GLU A 22 -3.06 4.06 -15.91
N ALA A 23 -2.06 4.94 -15.80
CA ALA A 23 -0.65 4.58 -15.98
C ALA A 23 -0.23 3.52 -14.96
N ARG A 24 -0.65 3.63 -13.70
CA ARG A 24 -0.37 2.66 -12.64
C ARG A 24 -1.06 1.32 -12.86
N LEU A 25 -2.27 1.31 -13.38
CA LEU A 25 -2.97 0.08 -13.76
C LEU A 25 -2.27 -0.61 -14.95
N ALA A 26 -1.82 0.16 -15.94
CA ALA A 26 -1.06 -0.37 -17.08
C ALA A 26 0.29 -0.94 -16.64
N GLU A 27 0.97 -0.27 -15.72
CA GLU A 27 2.21 -0.76 -15.10
C GLU A 27 1.99 -2.07 -14.34
N ALA A 28 0.95 -2.15 -13.51
CA ALA A 28 0.58 -3.35 -12.78
C ALA A 28 0.26 -4.53 -13.71
N GLU A 29 -0.42 -4.26 -14.83
CA GLU A 29 -0.70 -5.27 -15.85
C GLU A 29 0.58 -5.80 -16.49
N SER A 30 1.52 -4.90 -16.84
CA SER A 30 2.82 -5.26 -17.41
C SER A 30 3.65 -6.11 -16.44
N LEU A 31 3.67 -5.76 -15.14
CA LEU A 31 4.36 -6.52 -14.10
C LEU A 31 3.75 -7.91 -13.88
N CYS A 32 2.42 -8.01 -13.91
CA CYS A 32 1.74 -9.30 -13.85
C CYS A 32 2.13 -10.19 -15.03
N ILE A 33 2.09 -9.67 -16.25
CA ILE A 33 2.48 -10.40 -17.47
C ILE A 33 3.93 -10.86 -17.38
N ALA A 34 4.85 -9.98 -17.00
CA ALA A 34 6.28 -10.31 -16.85
C ALA A 34 6.53 -11.42 -15.82
N SER A 35 5.68 -11.54 -14.79
CA SER A 35 5.74 -12.61 -13.78
C SER A 35 4.90 -13.85 -14.13
N GLY A 36 4.40 -13.99 -15.36
CA GLY A 36 3.54 -15.10 -15.78
C GLY A 36 2.15 -15.10 -15.11
N ALA A 37 1.74 -13.99 -14.52
CA ALA A 37 0.46 -13.83 -13.85
C ALA A 37 -0.51 -12.98 -14.69
N ARG A 38 -1.78 -12.95 -14.29
CA ARG A 38 -2.81 -12.16 -14.95
C ARG A 38 -3.50 -11.21 -13.98
N LEU A 39 -3.55 -9.93 -14.35
CA LEU A 39 -4.38 -8.94 -13.68
C LEU A 39 -5.83 -9.05 -14.21
N THR A 40 -6.64 -9.93 -13.57
CA THR A 40 -8.04 -10.15 -13.96
C THR A 40 -8.87 -8.89 -13.76
N PRO A 41 -10.07 -8.76 -14.39
CA PRO A 41 -10.94 -7.59 -14.20
C PRO A 41 -11.23 -7.27 -12.73
N LEU A 42 -11.46 -8.29 -11.91
CA LEU A 42 -11.70 -8.11 -10.48
C LEU A 42 -10.44 -7.58 -9.74
N ARG A 43 -9.26 -8.13 -10.04
CA ARG A 43 -8.00 -7.66 -9.46
C ARG A 43 -7.70 -6.21 -9.86
N LYS A 44 -7.96 -5.87 -11.12
CA LYS A 44 -7.84 -4.50 -11.62
C LYS A 44 -8.80 -3.55 -10.91
N GLN A 45 -10.05 -3.95 -10.71
CA GLN A 45 -11.07 -3.16 -10.00
C GLN A 45 -10.67 -2.90 -8.53
N VAL A 46 -10.20 -3.92 -7.82
CA VAL A 46 -9.74 -3.76 -6.42
C VAL A 46 -8.52 -2.84 -6.34
N LEU A 47 -7.54 -3.04 -7.23
CA LEU A 47 -6.36 -2.16 -7.30
C LEU A 47 -6.75 -0.71 -7.61
N GLU A 48 -7.65 -0.50 -8.56
CA GLU A 48 -8.17 0.82 -8.93
C GLU A 48 -8.84 1.53 -7.76
N LEU A 49 -9.64 0.81 -6.96
CA LEU A 49 -10.28 1.36 -5.75
C LEU A 49 -9.23 1.82 -4.73
N ILE A 50 -8.17 1.02 -4.54
CA ILE A 50 -7.08 1.37 -3.62
C ILE A 50 -6.27 2.56 -4.16
N LEU A 51 -5.99 2.61 -5.47
CA LEU A 51 -5.28 3.72 -6.11
C LEU A 51 -6.05 5.05 -6.04
N LYS A 52 -7.37 5.01 -6.14
CA LYS A 52 -8.27 6.19 -6.07
C LYS A 52 -8.58 6.63 -4.64
N ALA A 53 -8.24 5.81 -3.64
CA ALA A 53 -8.56 6.13 -2.26
C ALA A 53 -7.66 7.24 -1.73
N SER A 54 -8.25 8.23 -1.07
CA SER A 54 -7.54 9.31 -0.38
C SER A 54 -6.98 8.90 0.99
N SER A 55 -7.36 7.72 1.47
CA SER A 55 -6.94 7.16 2.76
C SER A 55 -6.79 5.64 2.64
N PRO A 56 -6.05 4.98 3.55
CA PRO A 56 -5.95 3.53 3.57
C PRO A 56 -7.32 2.87 3.60
N MET A 57 -7.48 1.78 2.86
CA MET A 57 -8.76 1.08 2.73
C MET A 57 -8.72 -0.28 3.42
N GLY A 58 -9.66 -0.50 4.34
CA GLY A 58 -9.92 -1.82 4.90
C GLY A 58 -10.58 -2.78 3.89
N ALA A 59 -10.48 -4.09 4.12
CA ALA A 59 -11.14 -5.07 3.25
C ALA A 59 -12.66 -4.91 3.24
N TYR A 60 -13.26 -4.49 4.34
CA TYR A 60 -14.72 -4.23 4.43
C TYR A 60 -15.14 -3.00 3.62
N ASP A 61 -14.31 -1.94 3.62
CA ASP A 61 -14.58 -0.75 2.82
C ASP A 61 -14.51 -1.05 1.33
N LEU A 62 -13.54 -1.88 0.92
CA LEU A 62 -13.44 -2.39 -0.44
C LEU A 62 -14.67 -3.18 -0.83
N LEU A 63 -15.12 -4.11 0.02
CA LEU A 63 -16.35 -4.89 -0.20
C LEU A 63 -17.58 -3.99 -0.34
N ALA A 64 -17.72 -2.97 0.50
CA ALA A 64 -18.84 -2.02 0.44
C ALA A 64 -18.83 -1.24 -0.87
N LYS A 65 -17.67 -0.70 -1.30
CA LYS A 65 -17.53 0.03 -2.56
C LYS A 65 -17.76 -0.86 -3.79
N MET A 66 -17.33 -2.11 -3.73
CA MET A 66 -17.56 -3.05 -4.83
C MET A 66 -19.04 -3.42 -4.97
N LYS A 67 -19.78 -3.55 -3.87
CA LYS A 67 -21.23 -3.82 -3.88
C LYS A 67 -22.02 -2.69 -4.54
N SER A 68 -21.59 -1.44 -4.38
CA SER A 68 -22.28 -0.29 -4.97
C SER A 68 -22.07 -0.19 -6.50
N ASN A 69 -21.09 -0.89 -7.06
CA ASN A 69 -20.68 -0.75 -8.46
C ASN A 69 -21.13 -1.90 -9.37
N THR A 70 -21.76 -2.96 -8.84
CA THR A 70 -22.17 -4.13 -9.65
C THR A 70 -23.44 -4.79 -9.10
N ASP A 71 -24.26 -5.32 -9.99
CA ASP A 71 -25.46 -6.12 -9.64
C ASP A 71 -25.10 -7.48 -9.00
N ARG A 72 -23.85 -7.91 -9.11
CA ARG A 72 -23.32 -9.11 -8.46
C ARG A 72 -22.07 -8.77 -7.65
N PRO A 73 -22.22 -8.49 -6.36
CA PRO A 73 -21.09 -8.19 -5.50
C PRO A 73 -20.17 -9.42 -5.37
N ALA A 74 -18.85 -9.18 -5.42
CA ALA A 74 -17.89 -10.23 -5.16
C ALA A 74 -18.04 -10.77 -3.73
N ALA A 75 -17.96 -12.10 -3.58
CA ALA A 75 -18.00 -12.73 -2.27
C ALA A 75 -16.74 -12.33 -1.45
N PRO A 76 -16.86 -12.15 -0.12
CA PRO A 76 -15.73 -11.78 0.73
C PRO A 76 -14.46 -12.62 0.51
N PRO A 77 -14.50 -13.96 0.41
CA PRO A 77 -13.32 -14.77 0.14
C PRO A 77 -12.61 -14.42 -1.16
N THR A 78 -13.36 -13.99 -2.18
CA THR A 78 -12.80 -13.60 -3.48
C THR A 78 -12.03 -12.29 -3.39
N VAL A 79 -12.51 -11.34 -2.58
CA VAL A 79 -11.80 -10.07 -2.34
C VAL A 79 -10.51 -10.32 -1.55
N TYR A 80 -10.53 -11.15 -0.51
CA TYR A 80 -9.33 -11.50 0.25
C TYR A 80 -8.27 -12.18 -0.63
N ARG A 81 -8.64 -13.14 -1.47
CA ARG A 81 -7.71 -13.75 -2.45
C ARG A 81 -7.14 -12.75 -3.44
N THR A 82 -7.95 -11.75 -3.79
CA THR A 82 -7.48 -10.65 -4.66
C THR A 82 -6.45 -9.79 -3.95
N LEU A 83 -6.69 -9.41 -2.69
CA LEU A 83 -5.75 -8.66 -1.87
C LEU A 83 -4.44 -9.43 -1.66
N GLU A 84 -4.51 -10.71 -1.35
CA GLU A 84 -3.33 -11.60 -1.24
C GLU A 84 -2.51 -11.59 -2.53
N PHE A 85 -3.16 -11.72 -3.69
CA PHE A 85 -2.48 -11.65 -4.98
C PHE A 85 -1.80 -10.29 -5.20
N LEU A 86 -2.48 -9.19 -4.90
CA LEU A 86 -1.93 -7.84 -5.09
C LEU A 86 -0.74 -7.58 -4.15
N LEU A 87 -0.78 -8.11 -2.92
CA LEU A 87 0.32 -8.10 -1.96
C LEU A 87 1.52 -8.92 -2.49
N GLU A 88 1.27 -10.16 -2.93
CA GLU A 88 2.30 -11.06 -3.49
C GLU A 88 3.01 -10.43 -4.69
N LYS A 89 2.28 -9.67 -5.51
CA LYS A 89 2.84 -8.97 -6.68
C LYS A 89 3.46 -7.61 -6.33
N GLY A 90 3.50 -7.23 -5.07
CA GLY A 90 4.07 -5.95 -4.62
C GLY A 90 3.33 -4.72 -5.14
N LEU A 91 2.06 -4.86 -5.54
CA LEU A 91 1.24 -3.77 -6.07
C LEU A 91 0.60 -2.92 -4.98
N ILE A 92 0.44 -3.51 -3.80
CA ILE A 92 -0.10 -2.86 -2.60
C ILE A 92 0.69 -3.28 -1.37
N HIS A 93 0.58 -2.49 -0.29
CA HIS A 93 1.06 -2.83 1.04
C HIS A 93 -0.12 -2.99 2.01
N ARG A 94 0.05 -3.84 3.01
CA ARG A 94 -0.88 -3.95 4.13
C ARG A 94 -0.27 -3.26 5.34
N LEU A 95 -1.00 -2.34 5.92
CA LEU A 95 -0.69 -1.71 7.20
C LEU A 95 -1.35 -2.53 8.30
N THR A 96 -0.54 -3.26 9.06
CA THR A 96 -1.02 -4.23 10.05
C THR A 96 -1.64 -3.53 11.26
N SER A 97 -1.04 -2.41 11.69
CA SER A 97 -1.51 -1.64 12.85
C SER A 97 -2.93 -1.08 12.70
N ILE A 98 -3.35 -0.79 11.47
CA ILE A 98 -4.69 -0.26 11.17
C ILE A 98 -5.53 -1.20 10.29
N ASN A 99 -5.00 -2.40 9.99
CA ASN A 99 -5.63 -3.42 9.14
C ASN A 99 -6.20 -2.87 7.82
N ALA A 100 -5.41 -2.09 7.12
CA ALA A 100 -5.77 -1.44 5.87
C ALA A 100 -4.72 -1.62 4.78
N TYR A 101 -5.09 -1.31 3.54
CA TYR A 101 -4.26 -1.46 2.34
C TYR A 101 -4.01 -0.10 1.71
N ILE A 102 -2.80 0.07 1.20
CA ILE A 102 -2.35 1.26 0.46
C ILE A 102 -1.65 0.83 -0.82
N PRO A 103 -1.61 1.68 -1.87
CA PRO A 103 -0.88 1.36 -3.08
C PRO A 103 0.63 1.39 -2.83
N CYS A 104 1.38 0.49 -3.46
CA CYS A 104 2.84 0.53 -3.48
C CYS A 104 3.33 1.66 -4.41
N CYS A 105 4.21 2.53 -3.96
CA CYS A 105 4.73 3.63 -4.77
C CYS A 105 5.71 3.18 -5.87
N HIS A 106 6.46 2.09 -5.63
CA HIS A 106 7.50 1.57 -6.53
C HIS A 106 7.36 0.06 -6.74
N PRO A 107 6.33 -0.39 -7.45
CA PRO A 107 6.06 -1.84 -7.58
C PRO A 107 7.12 -2.61 -8.38
N ARG A 108 7.98 -1.91 -9.15
CA ARG A 108 9.07 -2.54 -9.93
C ARG A 108 10.30 -2.83 -9.10
N GLU A 109 10.49 -2.08 -8.05
CA GLU A 109 11.64 -2.23 -7.16
C GLU A 109 11.18 -3.09 -5.98
N GLY A 110 11.63 -4.32 -5.87
CA GLY A 110 11.44 -5.11 -4.65
C GLY A 110 12.04 -4.35 -3.47
N HIS A 111 11.35 -3.29 -3.00
CA HIS A 111 11.86 -2.38 -1.99
C HIS A 111 11.34 -2.73 -0.62
N GLN A 112 12.21 -2.54 0.34
CA GLN A 112 11.90 -2.66 1.76
C GLN A 112 11.49 -1.28 2.25
N ALA A 113 10.22 -1.14 2.65
CA ALA A 113 9.63 0.12 3.07
C ALA A 113 9.33 0.14 4.57
N ALA A 114 9.48 1.33 5.17
CA ALA A 114 8.90 1.66 6.47
C ALA A 114 7.75 2.64 6.27
N PHE A 115 6.71 2.49 7.06
CA PHE A 115 5.53 3.35 7.01
C PHE A 115 5.48 4.25 8.25
N LEU A 116 5.45 5.57 8.02
CA LEU A 116 5.26 6.56 9.07
C LEU A 116 3.78 6.94 9.10
N ILE A 117 3.09 6.64 10.19
CA ILE A 117 1.62 6.78 10.30
C ILE A 117 1.32 7.86 11.32
N CYS A 118 0.67 8.96 10.88
CA CYS A 118 0.21 10.00 11.80
C CYS A 118 -1.07 9.56 12.52
N THR A 119 -1.04 9.53 13.84
CA THR A 119 -2.19 9.12 14.67
C THR A 119 -3.30 10.16 14.73
N ARG A 120 -3.03 11.42 14.33
CA ARG A 120 -4.01 12.51 14.36
C ARG A 120 -4.70 12.72 12.99
N CYS A 121 -3.93 12.88 11.91
CA CYS A 121 -4.50 13.16 10.58
C CYS A 121 -4.47 11.95 9.63
N HIS A 122 -3.97 10.80 10.09
CA HIS A 122 -3.90 9.53 9.35
C HIS A 122 -3.11 9.60 8.03
N ILE A 123 -2.28 10.64 7.85
CA ILE A 123 -1.34 10.68 6.72
C ILE A 123 -0.33 9.57 6.87
N ILE A 124 -0.02 8.90 5.75
CA ILE A 124 0.98 7.85 5.68
C ILE A 124 2.08 8.28 4.73
N LYS A 125 3.31 8.10 5.17
CA LYS A 125 4.51 8.30 4.35
C LYS A 125 5.27 6.99 4.26
N GLU A 126 5.55 6.57 3.05
CA GLU A 126 6.46 5.47 2.77
C GLU A 126 7.89 6.01 2.73
N ALA A 127 8.79 5.36 3.45
CA ALA A 127 10.20 5.69 3.50
C ALA A 127 11.05 4.46 3.17
N SER A 128 12.17 4.65 2.47
CA SER A 128 13.11 3.58 2.23
C SER A 128 13.73 3.09 3.54
N ALA A 129 13.64 1.79 3.80
CA ALA A 129 14.13 1.15 5.02
C ALA A 129 15.27 0.15 4.76
N GLN A 130 15.90 0.18 3.60
CA GLN A 130 16.87 -0.84 3.17
C GLN A 130 17.97 -1.08 4.20
N GLY A 131 18.61 -0.03 4.72
CA GLY A 131 19.66 -0.17 5.74
C GLY A 131 19.15 -0.70 7.09
N LEU A 132 17.92 -0.34 7.48
CA LEU A 132 17.29 -0.81 8.70
C LEU A 132 16.87 -2.28 8.57
N MET A 133 16.37 -2.68 7.43
CA MET A 133 15.99 -4.08 7.16
C MET A 133 17.19 -5.01 7.24
N GLN A 134 18.35 -4.59 6.73
CA GLN A 134 19.58 -5.40 6.86
C GLN A 134 19.96 -5.62 8.32
N GLN A 135 19.79 -4.61 9.18
CA GLN A 135 20.06 -4.76 10.62
C GLN A 135 19.05 -5.71 11.28
N LEU A 136 17.77 -5.65 10.91
CA LEU A 136 16.75 -6.58 11.42
C LEU A 136 16.99 -8.02 10.95
N GLU A 137 17.43 -8.22 9.71
CA GLU A 137 17.79 -9.52 9.18
C GLU A 137 19.02 -10.10 9.92
N GLN A 138 20.03 -9.27 10.20
CA GLN A 138 21.19 -9.66 11.00
C GLN A 138 20.81 -10.05 12.43
N LEU A 139 19.91 -9.27 13.06
CA LEU A 139 19.39 -9.59 14.38
C LEU A 139 18.66 -10.94 14.37
N ALA A 140 17.76 -11.15 13.42
CA ALA A 140 17.06 -12.44 13.27
C ALA A 140 18.03 -13.61 13.06
N ALA A 141 19.04 -13.42 12.22
CA ALA A 141 20.06 -14.44 11.95
C ALA A 141 20.88 -14.77 13.21
N SER A 142 21.19 -13.77 14.05
CA SER A 142 21.93 -14.00 15.31
C SER A 142 21.18 -14.90 16.30
N ASP A 143 19.83 -14.85 16.22
CA ASP A 143 18.95 -15.70 17.03
C ASP A 143 18.54 -17.00 16.29
N HIS A 144 19.22 -17.35 15.21
CA HIS A 144 18.87 -18.50 14.34
C HIS A 144 17.42 -18.45 13.81
N PHE A 145 16.84 -17.25 13.69
CA PHE A 145 15.49 -17.02 13.21
C PHE A 145 15.48 -16.73 11.72
N ASN A 146 14.77 -17.53 10.93
CA ASN A 146 14.63 -17.33 9.49
C ASN A 146 13.43 -16.41 9.20
N ALA A 147 13.67 -15.12 9.02
CA ALA A 147 12.64 -14.14 8.73
C ALA A 147 12.20 -14.23 7.27
N HIS A 148 10.92 -14.50 7.02
CA HIS A 148 10.35 -14.56 5.67
C HIS A 148 9.71 -13.26 5.24
N HIS A 149 9.27 -12.43 6.20
CA HIS A 149 8.58 -11.17 5.92
C HIS A 149 8.80 -10.20 7.07
N SER A 150 9.14 -8.98 6.74
CA SER A 150 9.33 -7.90 7.72
C SER A 150 8.53 -6.68 7.32
N ILE A 151 7.81 -6.09 8.26
CA ILE A 151 7.06 -4.84 8.09
C ILE A 151 7.51 -3.88 9.18
N ILE A 152 7.78 -2.63 8.82
CA ILE A 152 8.11 -1.58 9.77
C ILE A 152 7.01 -0.52 9.71
N GLU A 153 6.31 -0.34 10.81
CA GLU A 153 5.31 0.70 10.97
C GLU A 153 5.66 1.56 12.19
N ILE A 154 5.77 2.87 11.99
CA ILE A 154 6.10 3.83 13.04
C ILE A 154 4.92 4.78 13.18
N SER A 155 4.25 4.73 14.33
CA SER A 155 3.13 5.59 14.67
C SER A 155 3.59 6.81 15.46
N GLY A 156 3.08 8.00 15.11
CA GLY A 156 3.44 9.24 15.77
C GLY A 156 2.63 10.43 15.24
N LEU A 157 3.16 11.63 15.38
CA LEU A 157 2.56 12.84 14.80
C LEU A 157 3.40 13.35 13.63
N CYS A 158 2.75 13.69 12.53
CA CYS A 158 3.43 14.38 11.44
C CYS A 158 3.81 15.82 11.84
N GLN A 159 4.68 16.46 11.08
CA GLN A 159 5.15 17.81 11.37
C GLN A 159 3.99 18.80 11.59
N GLN A 160 2.97 18.78 10.76
CA GLN A 160 1.81 19.66 10.88
C GLN A 160 1.01 19.40 12.16
N CYS A 161 0.82 18.14 12.54
CA CYS A 161 0.08 17.79 13.74
C CYS A 161 0.89 18.01 15.02
N ASN A 162 2.21 17.98 14.97
CA ASN A 162 3.09 18.21 16.11
C ASN A 162 3.23 19.70 16.45
N THR A 163 3.15 20.58 15.44
CA THR A 163 3.24 22.04 15.66
C THR A 163 1.93 22.69 16.13
N THR A 164 0.84 21.95 16.17
CA THR A 164 -0.51 22.42 16.61
C THR A 164 -0.85 21.95 18.04
N ALA A 165 0.16 21.57 18.81
CA ALA A 165 0.01 21.18 20.24
C ALA A 165 0.36 22.35 21.17
#